data_230ed8e06c9f614bb39a7db40fcaef45
#
_entry.id   230ed8e06c9f614bb39a7db40fcaef45
#
_cell.length_a   1.000
_cell.length_b   1.000
_cell.length_c   1.000
_cell.angle_alpha   90.00
_cell.angle_beta   90.00
_cell.angle_gamma   90.00
#
_symmetry.space_group_name_H-M   'P 1'
#
loop_
_entity.id
_entity.type
_entity.pdbx_description
1 polymer ?
#
loop_
_entity_poly.entity_id
_entity_poly.type
_entity_poly.pdbx_seq_one_letter_code
_entity_poly.pdbx_strand_id
1 'polypeptide(L)'
;MRRSNLTTSTVIALGALVLATAALASPALAGRDQPAPAGGGMVPAVNASGTSEPSITVHGTGIVTLTPDMATVVLGVQAQASTARAAQSSAAATMNAVVASVKRHNIAPADMATVNISLGPVYDYSGNTQKLVGWQAFQSLSVKDRNLNDTGSLIDDAVAAGANSVQGVTLSVADPSAAAAQARAAAVADARARAQGLATAAGVTLGAPISITETSSPSPTPVAVAAPAAGAMASTPILPGSFQVEVDVDITYAID
;
A
#
# COMPACT_ATOMS: atom_id res chain seq x y z
N MET A 1 37.09 27.18 32.46
CA MET A 1 37.69 26.08 33.28
C MET A 1 36.59 25.24 33.89
N ARG A 2 36.73 23.96 33.78
CA ARG A 2 36.04 22.77 34.29
C ARG A 2 35.08 22.10 33.30
N ARG A 3 35.64 21.05 32.70
CA ARG A 3 35.00 19.91 32.06
C ARG A 3 34.43 19.00 33.15
N SER A 4 33.27 18.38 32.90
CA SER A 4 32.94 17.09 33.48
C SER A 4 32.14 16.26 32.50
N ASN A 5 32.77 15.16 32.13
CA ASN A 5 32.22 14.01 31.39
C ASN A 5 31.25 13.23 32.29
N LEU A 6 30.17 12.68 31.73
CA LEU A 6 29.52 11.44 32.23
C LEU A 6 28.97 10.68 31.03
N THR A 7 29.65 9.74 30.66
CA THR A 7 29.54 8.26 30.56
C THR A 7 28.14 7.67 30.29
N THR A 8 28.08 7.13 29.10
CA THR A 8 27.15 6.16 28.54
C THR A 8 27.09 4.87 29.39
N SER A 9 25.88 4.38 29.69
CA SER A 9 25.67 3.00 30.16
C SER A 9 24.64 2.31 29.28
N THR A 10 25.16 1.47 28.40
CA THR A 10 24.42 0.49 27.62
C THR A 10 24.19 -0.75 28.48
N VAL A 11 22.95 -1.13 28.75
CA VAL A 11 22.60 -2.41 29.36
C VAL A 11 22.06 -3.34 28.27
N ILE A 12 22.89 -4.32 27.90
CA ILE A 12 22.51 -5.47 27.09
C ILE A 12 22.07 -6.58 28.02
N ALA A 13 20.80 -6.95 28.00
CA ALA A 13 20.28 -8.13 28.68
C ALA A 13 20.28 -9.33 27.72
N LEU A 14 21.24 -10.24 27.88
CA LEU A 14 21.24 -11.57 27.26
C LEU A 14 20.35 -12.49 28.09
N GLY A 15 19.22 -12.93 27.53
CA GLY A 15 18.40 -14.00 28.08
C GLY A 15 18.89 -15.36 27.58
N ALA A 16 19.49 -16.14 28.47
CA ALA A 16 19.88 -17.53 28.20
C ALA A 16 18.66 -18.45 28.35
N LEU A 17 18.30 -19.17 27.27
CA LEU A 17 17.29 -20.21 27.26
C LEU A 17 17.94 -21.55 27.66
N VAL A 18 17.63 -22.06 28.87
CA VAL A 18 18.04 -23.38 29.36
C VAL A 18 17.04 -24.41 28.82
N LEU A 19 17.52 -25.32 27.95
CA LEU A 19 16.79 -26.54 27.58
C LEU A 19 17.04 -27.60 28.67
N ALA A 20 15.99 -27.94 29.40
CA ALA A 20 16.00 -29.12 30.30
C ALA A 20 15.53 -30.35 29.51
N THR A 21 16.46 -31.27 29.25
CA THR A 21 16.17 -32.61 28.74
C THR A 21 15.78 -33.52 29.89
N ALA A 22 14.50 -33.89 29.98
CA ALA A 22 14.05 -34.97 30.91
C ALA A 22 14.12 -36.31 30.18
N ALA A 23 15.06 -37.13 30.59
CA ALA A 23 15.14 -38.57 30.24
C ALA A 23 14.13 -39.34 31.08
N LEU A 24 13.09 -39.88 30.45
CA LEU A 24 12.19 -40.87 31.06
C LEU A 24 12.66 -42.27 30.70
N ALA A 25 13.16 -42.98 31.69
CA ALA A 25 13.47 -44.40 31.63
C ALA A 25 12.16 -45.21 31.61
N SER A 26 11.98 -46.04 30.60
CA SER A 26 10.88 -47.00 30.53
C SER A 26 11.36 -48.34 31.12
N PRO A 27 10.58 -49.02 31.99
CA PRO A 27 10.89 -50.36 32.43
C PRO A 27 10.52 -51.39 31.36
N ALA A 28 11.45 -52.34 31.13
CA ALA A 28 11.25 -53.54 30.33
C ALA A 28 10.19 -54.43 30.99
N LEU A 29 9.16 -54.79 30.29
CA LEU A 29 8.25 -55.87 30.62
C LEU A 29 8.41 -56.99 29.59
N ALA A 30 8.72 -58.17 30.14
CA ALA A 30 9.02 -59.39 29.46
C ALA A 30 7.86 -59.99 28.66
N GLY A 31 8.22 -60.62 27.59
CA GLY A 31 7.67 -61.69 26.81
C GLY A 31 6.15 -62.03 26.89
N ARG A 32 5.54 -61.94 25.72
CA ARG A 32 4.49 -62.87 25.35
C ARG A 32 4.68 -63.20 23.88
N ASP A 33 4.93 -64.48 23.61
CA ASP A 33 4.92 -65.07 22.28
C ASP A 33 3.55 -64.86 21.62
N GLN A 34 3.55 -64.08 20.55
CA GLN A 34 2.37 -63.94 19.67
C GLN A 34 2.80 -64.47 18.30
N PRO A 35 2.08 -65.44 17.73
CA PRO A 35 2.43 -65.97 16.41
C PRO A 35 2.27 -64.91 15.34
N ALA A 36 3.22 -64.80 14.46
CA ALA A 36 3.23 -63.90 13.32
C ALA A 36 2.06 -64.20 12.37
N PRO A 37 1.27 -63.17 11.93
CA PRO A 37 0.35 -63.35 10.80
C PRO A 37 1.19 -63.46 9.51
N ALA A 38 1.09 -64.61 8.86
CA ALA A 38 1.63 -64.81 7.55
C ALA A 38 0.91 -63.96 6.51
N GLY A 39 1.64 -63.35 5.60
CA GLY A 39 1.15 -62.96 4.29
C GLY A 39 0.52 -61.56 4.20
N GLY A 40 1.25 -60.48 4.58
CA GLY A 40 0.98 -59.13 4.04
C GLY A 40 1.74 -59.00 2.73
N GLY A 41 1.03 -59.17 1.60
CA GLY A 41 1.58 -58.87 0.28
C GLY A 41 2.02 -57.38 0.30
N MET A 42 3.28 -57.11 0.04
CA MET A 42 3.79 -55.81 -0.33
C MET A 42 3.01 -55.40 -1.59
N VAL A 43 1.98 -54.56 -1.45
CA VAL A 43 1.49 -53.77 -2.55
C VAL A 43 2.65 -52.89 -2.98
N PRO A 44 3.17 -53.03 -4.21
CA PRO A 44 4.15 -52.06 -4.69
C PRO A 44 3.51 -50.71 -4.60
N ALA A 45 4.15 -49.79 -3.89
CA ALA A 45 3.80 -48.37 -3.98
C ALA A 45 3.99 -48.02 -5.46
N VAL A 46 2.86 -47.86 -6.15
CA VAL A 46 2.85 -47.26 -7.49
C VAL A 46 3.28 -45.83 -7.22
N ASN A 47 4.60 -45.56 -7.34
CA ASN A 47 5.04 -44.22 -7.62
C ASN A 47 4.37 -43.85 -8.93
N ALA A 48 3.26 -43.13 -8.86
CA ALA A 48 2.76 -42.38 -9.98
C ALA A 48 3.84 -41.32 -10.26
N SER A 49 4.89 -41.74 -10.97
CA SER A 49 5.71 -40.81 -11.73
C SER A 49 4.77 -40.24 -12.74
N GLY A 50 4.08 -39.14 -12.40
CA GLY A 50 3.37 -38.34 -13.38
C GLY A 50 4.42 -38.02 -14.45
N THR A 51 4.24 -38.59 -15.64
CA THR A 51 4.99 -38.16 -16.81
C THR A 51 4.65 -36.68 -16.99
N SER A 52 5.49 -35.79 -16.43
CA SER A 52 5.37 -34.38 -16.76
C SER A 52 5.60 -34.30 -18.26
N GLU A 53 4.58 -33.90 -19.00
CA GLU A 53 4.73 -33.63 -20.41
C GLU A 53 5.86 -32.61 -20.62
N PRO A 54 6.69 -32.78 -21.66
CA PRO A 54 7.74 -31.83 -21.96
C PRO A 54 7.16 -30.39 -22.06
N SER A 55 7.75 -29.45 -21.36
CA SER A 55 7.18 -28.10 -21.28
C SER A 55 8.23 -27.03 -21.09
N ILE A 56 7.92 -25.82 -21.49
CA ILE A 56 8.69 -24.60 -21.23
C ILE A 56 7.85 -23.70 -20.33
N THR A 57 8.38 -23.35 -19.16
CA THR A 57 7.79 -22.34 -18.28
C THR A 57 8.57 -21.03 -18.40
N VAL A 58 7.85 -19.94 -18.62
CA VAL A 58 8.42 -18.60 -18.78
C VAL A 58 7.66 -17.60 -17.93
N HIS A 59 8.39 -16.60 -17.48
CA HIS A 59 7.85 -15.41 -16.85
C HIS A 59 7.71 -14.31 -17.90
N GLY A 60 6.56 -13.60 -17.91
CA GLY A 60 6.33 -12.45 -18.77
C GLY A 60 5.87 -11.25 -17.96
N THR A 61 6.36 -10.08 -18.30
CA THR A 61 6.06 -8.81 -17.64
C THR A 61 5.45 -7.83 -18.63
N GLY A 62 4.37 -7.18 -18.22
CA GLY A 62 3.74 -6.11 -18.98
C GLY A 62 3.61 -4.83 -18.15
N ILE A 63 4.07 -3.72 -18.69
CA ILE A 63 4.10 -2.42 -18.02
C ILE A 63 3.34 -1.41 -18.87
N VAL A 64 2.43 -0.66 -18.24
CA VAL A 64 1.71 0.46 -18.84
C VAL A 64 1.92 1.71 -17.99
N THR A 65 2.39 2.79 -18.62
CA THR A 65 2.56 4.08 -17.95
C THR A 65 1.29 4.90 -18.07
N LEU A 66 0.88 5.54 -16.97
CA LEU A 66 -0.31 6.37 -16.82
C LEU A 66 0.05 7.75 -16.29
N THR A 67 -0.71 8.75 -16.70
CA THR A 67 -0.75 10.05 -16.02
C THR A 67 -1.89 10.00 -15.00
N PRO A 68 -1.67 10.42 -13.74
CA PRO A 68 -2.77 10.54 -12.78
C PRO A 68 -3.83 11.51 -13.28
N ASP A 69 -5.08 11.22 -12.97
CA ASP A 69 -6.26 11.99 -13.38
C ASP A 69 -7.14 12.42 -12.18
N MET A 70 -6.68 12.11 -10.95
CA MET A 70 -7.39 12.44 -9.74
C MET A 70 -6.42 12.86 -8.64
N ALA A 71 -6.78 13.92 -7.89
CA ALA A 71 -6.11 14.34 -6.67
C ALA A 71 -7.04 14.12 -5.47
N THR A 72 -6.51 13.57 -4.39
CA THR A 72 -7.17 13.57 -3.08
C THR A 72 -6.45 14.58 -2.19
N VAL A 73 -7.18 15.61 -1.78
CA VAL A 73 -6.70 16.68 -0.90
C VAL A 73 -7.37 16.54 0.46
N VAL A 74 -6.60 16.63 1.55
CA VAL A 74 -7.16 16.64 2.90
C VAL A 74 -7.00 18.03 3.48
N LEU A 75 -8.13 18.74 3.60
CA LEU A 75 -8.26 20.10 4.12
C LEU A 75 -8.71 20.04 5.59
N GLY A 76 -8.06 20.80 6.46
CA GLY A 76 -8.38 20.85 7.87
C GLY A 76 -8.71 22.24 8.36
N VAL A 77 -9.56 22.29 9.39
CA VAL A 77 -9.88 23.49 10.17
C VAL A 77 -9.62 23.20 11.62
N GLN A 78 -8.75 24.00 12.23
CA GLN A 78 -8.48 24.02 13.65
C GLN A 78 -8.99 25.32 14.25
N ALA A 79 -9.76 25.24 15.34
CA ALA A 79 -10.24 26.40 16.09
C ALA A 79 -9.99 26.20 17.59
N GLN A 80 -9.64 27.29 18.28
CA GLN A 80 -9.47 27.31 19.73
C GLN A 80 -10.45 28.31 20.36
N ALA A 81 -10.96 27.98 21.55
CA ALA A 81 -11.80 28.85 22.34
C ALA A 81 -11.71 28.53 23.85
N SER A 82 -12.26 29.41 24.68
CA SER A 82 -12.30 29.20 26.13
C SER A 82 -13.19 28.05 26.59
N THR A 83 -14.14 27.60 25.75
CA THR A 83 -15.02 26.46 26.05
C THR A 83 -15.04 25.47 24.90
N ALA A 84 -15.26 24.19 25.20
CA ALA A 84 -15.38 23.12 24.22
C ALA A 84 -16.46 23.41 23.17
N ARG A 85 -17.62 23.89 23.59
CA ARG A 85 -18.74 24.25 22.71
C ARG A 85 -18.36 25.37 21.73
N ALA A 86 -17.68 26.40 22.20
CA ALA A 86 -17.29 27.53 21.34
C ALA A 86 -16.23 27.10 20.32
N ALA A 87 -15.24 26.31 20.73
CA ALA A 87 -14.23 25.75 19.82
C ALA A 87 -14.88 24.88 18.71
N GLN A 88 -15.79 23.97 19.10
CA GLN A 88 -16.49 23.12 18.16
C GLN A 88 -17.39 23.92 17.20
N SER A 89 -18.14 24.90 17.71
CA SER A 89 -19.00 25.75 16.85
C SER A 89 -18.20 26.57 15.87
N SER A 90 -17.06 27.13 16.29
CA SER A 90 -16.17 27.90 15.42
C SER A 90 -15.57 27.02 14.32
N ALA A 91 -15.06 25.84 14.67
CA ALA A 91 -14.53 24.88 13.68
C ALA A 91 -15.59 24.46 12.66
N ALA A 92 -16.81 24.17 13.14
CA ALA A 92 -17.93 23.76 12.27
C ALA A 92 -18.36 24.88 11.32
N ALA A 93 -18.46 26.13 11.81
CA ALA A 93 -18.80 27.27 10.98
C ALA A 93 -17.76 27.50 9.86
N THR A 94 -16.49 27.47 10.21
CA THR A 94 -15.39 27.60 9.24
C THR A 94 -15.35 26.42 8.26
N MET A 95 -15.51 25.18 8.73
CA MET A 95 -15.57 24.02 7.84
C MET A 95 -16.74 24.10 6.85
N ASN A 96 -17.90 24.62 7.24
CA ASN A 96 -19.02 24.85 6.33
C ASN A 96 -18.66 25.87 5.23
N ALA A 97 -17.89 26.92 5.54
CA ALA A 97 -17.39 27.87 4.54
C ALA A 97 -16.39 27.20 3.59
N VAL A 98 -15.50 26.35 4.09
CA VAL A 98 -14.56 25.55 3.28
C VAL A 98 -15.33 24.60 2.34
N VAL A 99 -16.32 23.87 2.85
CA VAL A 99 -17.17 22.99 2.02
C VAL A 99 -17.91 23.78 0.93
N ALA A 100 -18.42 24.97 1.25
CA ALA A 100 -19.07 25.82 0.27
C ALA A 100 -18.08 26.33 -0.81
N SER A 101 -16.83 26.62 -0.43
CA SER A 101 -15.75 26.96 -1.35
C SER A 101 -15.43 25.80 -2.30
N VAL A 102 -15.17 24.62 -1.75
CA VAL A 102 -14.86 23.40 -2.53
C VAL A 102 -15.96 23.07 -3.53
N LYS A 103 -17.23 23.24 -3.17
CA LYS A 103 -18.36 23.02 -4.09
C LYS A 103 -18.34 23.94 -5.32
N ARG A 104 -17.73 25.12 -5.27
CA ARG A 104 -17.62 26.03 -6.44
C ARG A 104 -16.67 25.47 -7.51
N HIS A 105 -15.77 24.54 -7.14
CA HIS A 105 -14.87 23.81 -8.05
C HIS A 105 -15.53 22.59 -8.69
N ASN A 106 -16.88 22.51 -8.71
CA ASN A 106 -17.63 21.39 -9.28
C ASN A 106 -17.36 20.03 -8.62
N ILE A 107 -16.88 20.00 -7.38
CA ILE A 107 -16.69 18.77 -6.62
C ILE A 107 -18.06 18.21 -6.21
N ALA A 108 -18.31 16.97 -6.63
CA ALA A 108 -19.54 16.28 -6.29
C ALA A 108 -19.62 15.97 -4.78
N PRO A 109 -20.81 15.98 -4.16
CA PRO A 109 -20.96 15.61 -2.75
C PRO A 109 -20.39 14.21 -2.42
N ALA A 110 -20.45 13.28 -3.36
CA ALA A 110 -19.89 11.94 -3.21
C ALA A 110 -18.35 11.91 -3.16
N ASP A 111 -17.70 12.96 -3.68
CA ASP A 111 -16.24 13.10 -3.68
C ASP A 111 -15.72 13.91 -2.47
N MET A 112 -16.60 14.23 -1.51
CA MET A 112 -16.29 14.90 -0.26
C MET A 112 -16.63 14.00 0.93
N ALA A 113 -15.70 13.81 1.85
CA ALA A 113 -15.91 13.02 3.06
C ALA A 113 -15.21 13.65 4.26
N THR A 114 -15.91 13.75 5.40
CA THR A 114 -15.27 14.09 6.67
C THR A 114 -14.44 12.89 7.13
N VAL A 115 -13.15 13.10 7.36
CA VAL A 115 -12.22 12.02 7.74
C VAL A 115 -11.77 12.09 9.19
N ASN A 116 -11.87 13.28 9.81
CA ASN A 116 -11.56 13.42 11.23
C ASN A 116 -12.38 14.54 11.87
N ILE A 117 -12.80 14.30 13.12
CA ILE A 117 -13.31 15.32 14.05
C ILE A 117 -12.72 15.02 15.41
N SER A 118 -12.02 15.99 16.00
CA SER A 118 -11.48 15.87 17.35
C SER A 118 -11.71 17.14 18.16
N LEU A 119 -11.84 16.97 19.47
CA LEU A 119 -12.01 18.05 20.42
C LEU A 119 -11.23 17.69 21.69
N GLY A 120 -10.37 18.57 22.16
CA GLY A 120 -9.58 18.34 23.36
C GLY A 120 -9.23 19.62 24.10
N PRO A 121 -8.87 19.51 25.40
CA PRO A 121 -8.37 20.62 26.19
C PRO A 121 -6.95 21.03 25.74
N VAL A 122 -6.65 22.30 25.83
CA VAL A 122 -5.32 22.87 25.64
C VAL A 122 -4.75 23.28 26.99
N TYR A 123 -3.55 22.79 27.32
CA TYR A 123 -2.88 23.06 28.57
C TYR A 123 -1.60 23.87 28.35
N ASP A 124 -1.32 24.78 29.28
CA ASP A 124 -0.06 25.45 29.39
C ASP A 124 0.83 24.68 30.37
N TYR A 125 2.06 24.38 29.94
CA TYR A 125 3.10 23.68 30.70
C TYR A 125 4.30 24.55 31.04
N SER A 126 4.21 25.88 30.84
CA SER A 126 5.34 26.82 31.08
C SER A 126 5.70 27.00 32.57
N GLY A 127 4.83 26.52 33.49
CA GLY A 127 5.03 26.55 34.93
C GLY A 127 5.20 25.18 35.57
N ASN A 128 5.34 25.16 36.91
CA ASN A 128 5.42 23.90 37.68
C ASN A 128 4.09 23.12 37.76
N THR A 129 2.98 23.69 37.29
CA THR A 129 1.65 23.08 37.30
C THR A 129 1.02 23.22 35.93
N GLN A 130 0.35 22.14 35.52
CA GLN A 130 -0.45 22.12 34.29
C GLN A 130 -1.70 22.99 34.46
N LYS A 131 -1.87 24.00 33.59
CA LYS A 131 -3.01 24.90 33.60
C LYS A 131 -3.84 24.75 32.34
N LEU A 132 -5.14 24.50 32.48
CA LEU A 132 -6.07 24.52 31.34
C LEU A 132 -6.21 25.96 30.81
N VAL A 133 -5.87 26.19 29.55
CA VAL A 133 -5.91 27.52 28.89
C VAL A 133 -7.03 27.61 27.83
N GLY A 134 -7.64 26.51 27.46
CA GLY A 134 -8.74 26.51 26.48
C GLY A 134 -9.06 25.15 25.94
N TRP A 135 -9.80 25.15 24.84
CA TRP A 135 -10.21 23.97 24.10
C TRP A 135 -9.89 24.15 22.62
N GLN A 136 -9.46 23.08 21.99
CA GLN A 136 -9.16 23.04 20.56
C GLN A 136 -10.07 22.02 19.89
N ALA A 137 -10.75 22.43 18.81
CA ALA A 137 -11.48 21.56 17.91
C ALA A 137 -10.71 21.48 16.59
N PHE A 138 -10.65 20.29 16.03
CA PHE A 138 -10.09 20.03 14.71
C PHE A 138 -11.08 19.20 13.87
N GLN A 139 -11.27 19.61 12.64
CA GLN A 139 -12.07 18.88 11.65
C GLN A 139 -11.28 18.78 10.35
N SER A 140 -11.36 17.64 9.66
CA SER A 140 -10.77 17.51 8.33
C SER A 140 -11.73 16.89 7.32
N LEU A 141 -11.62 17.37 6.10
CA LEU A 141 -12.41 17.02 4.92
C LEU A 141 -11.46 16.45 3.87
N SER A 142 -11.73 15.23 3.40
CA SER A 142 -11.11 14.66 2.22
C SER A 142 -11.92 15.08 1.00
N VAL A 143 -11.24 15.58 -0.02
CA VAL A 143 -11.80 16.06 -1.28
C VAL A 143 -11.11 15.31 -2.42
N LYS A 144 -11.89 14.65 -3.28
CA LYS A 144 -11.40 14.06 -4.52
C LYS A 144 -11.67 15.02 -5.67
N ASP A 145 -10.60 15.51 -6.27
CA ASP A 145 -10.65 16.39 -7.43
C ASP A 145 -10.22 15.62 -8.68
N ARG A 146 -11.09 15.61 -9.69
CA ARG A 146 -10.84 14.95 -10.99
C ARG A 146 -10.30 15.92 -12.04
N ASN A 147 -10.06 17.16 -11.66
CA ASN A 147 -9.45 18.18 -12.50
C ASN A 147 -8.15 18.68 -11.89
N LEU A 148 -7.06 17.97 -12.14
CA LEU A 148 -5.75 18.30 -11.56
C LEU A 148 -5.29 19.74 -11.82
N ASN A 149 -5.74 20.35 -12.92
CA ASN A 149 -5.39 21.74 -13.24
C ASN A 149 -6.06 22.75 -12.30
N ASP A 150 -7.16 22.36 -11.66
CA ASP A 150 -7.92 23.18 -10.73
C ASP A 150 -7.54 22.95 -9.25
N THR A 151 -6.84 21.84 -8.97
CA THR A 151 -6.52 21.44 -7.60
C THR A 151 -5.75 22.52 -6.82
N GLY A 152 -4.85 23.24 -7.48
CA GLY A 152 -4.09 24.33 -6.84
C GLY A 152 -5.02 25.48 -6.41
N SER A 153 -5.88 25.96 -7.31
CA SER A 153 -6.86 27.01 -7.02
C SER A 153 -7.92 26.56 -6.01
N LEU A 154 -8.32 25.29 -6.02
CA LEU A 154 -9.20 24.70 -5.02
C LEU A 154 -8.58 24.80 -3.60
N ILE A 155 -7.29 24.49 -3.46
CA ILE A 155 -6.58 24.60 -2.18
C ILE A 155 -6.51 26.07 -1.74
N ASP A 156 -6.13 26.97 -2.64
CA ASP A 156 -5.99 28.40 -2.35
C ASP A 156 -7.34 28.99 -1.91
N ASP A 157 -8.43 28.66 -2.61
CA ASP A 157 -9.79 29.10 -2.26
C ASP A 157 -10.30 28.48 -0.94
N ALA A 158 -9.93 27.24 -0.65
CA ALA A 158 -10.27 26.62 0.62
C ALA A 158 -9.54 27.29 1.80
N VAL A 159 -8.27 27.66 1.62
CA VAL A 159 -7.48 28.42 2.61
C VAL A 159 -8.09 29.81 2.80
N ALA A 160 -8.44 30.50 1.73
CA ALA A 160 -9.15 31.79 1.78
C ALA A 160 -10.51 31.68 2.51
N ALA A 161 -11.19 30.54 2.42
CA ALA A 161 -12.45 30.26 3.12
C ALA A 161 -12.24 29.87 4.61
N GLY A 162 -10.99 29.72 5.07
CA GLY A 162 -10.62 29.49 6.47
C GLY A 162 -10.01 28.12 6.76
N ALA A 163 -9.71 27.26 5.77
CA ALA A 163 -8.89 26.09 5.98
C ALA A 163 -7.49 26.54 6.48
N ASN A 164 -7.03 26.00 7.59
CA ASN A 164 -5.75 26.39 8.19
C ASN A 164 -4.81 25.17 8.39
N SER A 165 -5.19 24.03 7.81
CA SER A 165 -4.38 22.82 7.74
C SER A 165 -4.60 22.15 6.39
N VAL A 166 -3.52 21.91 5.66
CA VAL A 166 -3.51 21.06 4.45
C VAL A 166 -2.61 19.88 4.75
N GLN A 167 -3.20 18.68 4.83
CA GLN A 167 -2.49 17.47 5.27
C GLN A 167 -1.83 16.71 4.10
N GLY A 168 -1.88 17.27 2.91
CA GLY A 168 -1.23 16.73 1.73
C GLY A 168 -2.15 16.59 0.54
N VAL A 169 -1.53 16.34 -0.60
CA VAL A 169 -2.17 16.03 -1.88
C VAL A 169 -1.65 14.67 -2.33
N THR A 170 -2.55 13.73 -2.52
CA THR A 170 -2.24 12.40 -3.06
C THR A 170 -2.81 12.30 -4.46
N LEU A 171 -1.94 12.07 -5.43
CA LEU A 171 -2.34 11.84 -6.81
C LEU A 171 -2.63 10.36 -7.02
N SER A 172 -3.60 10.07 -7.88
CA SER A 172 -4.01 8.70 -8.21
C SER A 172 -4.64 8.63 -9.60
N VAL A 173 -4.86 7.40 -10.06
CA VAL A 173 -5.65 7.11 -11.26
C VAL A 173 -7.02 6.65 -10.80
N ALA A 174 -8.08 7.30 -11.30
CA ALA A 174 -9.46 7.02 -10.87
C ALA A 174 -9.93 5.62 -11.30
N ASP A 175 -9.57 5.21 -12.51
CA ASP A 175 -9.87 3.86 -13.03
C ASP A 175 -8.67 3.25 -13.76
N PRO A 176 -7.90 2.37 -13.11
CA PRO A 176 -6.77 1.69 -13.72
C PRO A 176 -7.13 0.45 -14.55
N SER A 177 -8.41 0.10 -14.69
CA SER A 177 -8.85 -1.19 -15.27
C SER A 177 -8.41 -1.37 -16.73
N ALA A 178 -8.51 -0.33 -17.55
CA ALA A 178 -8.08 -0.35 -18.94
C ALA A 178 -6.56 -0.55 -19.07
N ALA A 179 -5.78 0.11 -18.21
CA ALA A 179 -4.32 -0.04 -18.19
C ALA A 179 -3.92 -1.44 -17.69
N ALA A 180 -4.59 -1.97 -16.69
CA ALA A 180 -4.38 -3.33 -16.20
C ALA A 180 -4.66 -4.37 -17.31
N ALA A 181 -5.73 -4.17 -18.11
CA ALA A 181 -6.02 -5.04 -19.25
C ALA A 181 -4.92 -4.98 -20.31
N GLN A 182 -4.41 -3.79 -20.64
CA GLN A 182 -3.29 -3.61 -21.56
C GLN A 182 -2.00 -4.25 -21.03
N ALA A 183 -1.70 -4.06 -19.74
CA ALA A 183 -0.53 -4.66 -19.10
C ALA A 183 -0.60 -6.20 -19.13
N ARG A 184 -1.77 -6.82 -18.87
CA ARG A 184 -1.97 -8.26 -19.03
C ARG A 184 -1.69 -8.74 -20.45
N ALA A 185 -2.22 -8.03 -21.44
CA ALA A 185 -1.96 -8.38 -22.84
C ALA A 185 -0.48 -8.29 -23.20
N ALA A 186 0.22 -7.26 -22.70
CA ALA A 186 1.65 -7.10 -22.90
C ALA A 186 2.45 -8.21 -22.19
N ALA A 187 2.10 -8.57 -20.94
CA ALA A 187 2.75 -9.64 -20.18
C ALA A 187 2.63 -11.00 -20.89
N VAL A 188 1.44 -11.34 -21.39
CA VAL A 188 1.22 -12.59 -22.16
C VAL A 188 2.01 -12.57 -23.46
N ALA A 189 2.08 -11.45 -24.15
CA ALA A 189 2.87 -11.32 -25.38
C ALA A 189 4.38 -11.47 -25.10
N ASP A 190 4.90 -10.89 -24.04
CA ASP A 190 6.30 -11.02 -23.61
C ASP A 190 6.62 -12.47 -23.24
N ALA A 191 5.79 -13.13 -22.42
CA ALA A 191 5.95 -14.54 -22.09
C ALA A 191 5.99 -15.42 -23.33
N ARG A 192 5.07 -15.21 -24.28
CA ARG A 192 5.05 -15.95 -25.54
C ARG A 192 6.31 -15.75 -26.38
N ALA A 193 6.81 -14.52 -26.48
CA ALA A 193 8.02 -14.23 -27.21
C ALA A 193 9.24 -14.93 -26.59
N ARG A 194 9.35 -14.93 -25.27
CA ARG A 194 10.40 -15.65 -24.53
C ARG A 194 10.32 -17.15 -24.73
N ALA A 195 9.11 -17.74 -24.63
CA ALA A 195 8.90 -19.17 -24.85
C ALA A 195 9.28 -19.56 -26.27
N GLN A 196 8.91 -18.78 -27.28
CA GLN A 196 9.28 -19.01 -28.69
C GLN A 196 10.80 -18.96 -28.91
N GLY A 197 11.49 -18.00 -28.27
CA GLY A 197 12.94 -17.90 -28.31
C GLY A 197 13.63 -19.12 -27.71
N LEU A 198 13.14 -19.62 -26.57
CA LEU A 198 13.66 -20.82 -25.91
C LEU A 198 13.39 -22.08 -26.75
N ALA A 199 12.19 -22.25 -27.28
CA ALA A 199 11.84 -23.40 -28.12
C ALA A 199 12.73 -23.45 -29.37
N THR A 200 12.93 -22.30 -30.03
CA THR A 200 13.81 -22.18 -31.21
C THR A 200 15.26 -22.55 -30.85
N ALA A 201 15.78 -22.05 -29.73
CA ALA A 201 17.15 -22.36 -29.29
C ALA A 201 17.32 -23.84 -28.89
N ALA A 202 16.26 -24.48 -28.38
CA ALA A 202 16.26 -25.90 -28.01
C ALA A 202 16.00 -26.83 -29.21
N GLY A 203 15.60 -26.30 -30.36
CA GLY A 203 15.25 -27.09 -31.55
C GLY A 203 13.94 -27.86 -31.44
N VAL A 204 13.00 -27.33 -30.62
CA VAL A 204 11.65 -27.91 -30.40
C VAL A 204 10.56 -26.94 -30.90
N THR A 205 9.34 -27.47 -31.07
CA THR A 205 8.18 -26.67 -31.47
C THR A 205 7.41 -26.20 -30.23
N LEU A 206 7.08 -24.91 -30.15
CA LEU A 206 6.25 -24.38 -29.08
C LEU A 206 4.77 -24.73 -29.31
N GLY A 207 4.17 -25.43 -28.36
CA GLY A 207 2.76 -25.85 -28.39
C GLY A 207 1.82 -24.83 -27.71
N ALA A 208 0.65 -25.33 -27.33
CA ALA A 208 -0.36 -24.54 -26.64
C ALA A 208 0.04 -24.26 -25.15
N PRO A 209 -0.48 -23.19 -24.54
CA PRO A 209 -0.31 -22.99 -23.11
C PRO A 209 -1.07 -24.07 -22.32
N ILE A 210 -0.37 -24.67 -21.35
CA ILE A 210 -0.90 -25.68 -20.42
C ILE A 210 -1.44 -24.98 -19.15
N SER A 211 -0.70 -23.94 -18.68
CA SER A 211 -1.05 -23.20 -17.49
C SER A 211 -0.70 -21.72 -17.66
N ILE A 212 -1.57 -20.86 -17.16
CA ILE A 212 -1.36 -19.41 -17.09
C ILE A 212 -1.71 -18.97 -15.68
N THR A 213 -0.76 -18.32 -15.00
CA THR A 213 -0.95 -17.81 -13.64
C THR A 213 -0.55 -16.35 -13.61
N GLU A 214 -1.45 -15.45 -13.19
CA GLU A 214 -1.11 -14.06 -12.88
C GLU A 214 -0.53 -14.02 -11.45
N THR A 215 0.70 -13.55 -11.32
CA THR A 215 1.46 -13.57 -10.05
C THR A 215 1.48 -12.22 -9.35
N SER A 216 1.11 -11.15 -10.05
CA SER A 216 1.02 -9.79 -9.50
C SER A 216 -0.44 -9.34 -9.37
N SER A 217 -0.67 -8.40 -8.45
CA SER A 217 -1.94 -7.67 -8.37
C SER A 217 -1.75 -6.30 -9.01
N PRO A 218 -2.35 -6.03 -10.18
CA PRO A 218 -2.14 -4.78 -10.90
C PRO A 218 -2.66 -3.59 -10.09
N SER A 219 -1.74 -2.76 -9.61
CA SER A 219 -2.04 -1.52 -8.88
C SER A 219 -1.15 -0.41 -9.40
N PRO A 220 -1.69 0.79 -9.66
CA PRO A 220 -0.87 1.92 -10.07
C PRO A 220 0.16 2.28 -8.99
N THR A 221 1.43 2.30 -9.35
CA THR A 221 2.53 2.73 -8.48
C THR A 221 3.15 4.02 -9.01
N PRO A 222 3.42 5.04 -8.16
CA PRO A 222 4.11 6.24 -8.57
C PRO A 222 5.52 5.92 -9.08
N VAL A 223 5.92 6.51 -10.19
CA VAL A 223 7.31 6.45 -10.68
C VAL A 223 7.93 7.84 -10.71
N ALA A 224 9.19 7.92 -10.31
CA ALA A 224 9.94 9.17 -10.38
C ALA A 224 10.20 9.52 -11.83
N VAL A 225 9.70 10.68 -12.27
CA VAL A 225 10.09 11.30 -13.54
C VAL A 225 10.86 12.57 -13.24
N ALA A 226 11.84 12.89 -14.09
CA ALA A 226 12.55 14.17 -13.98
C ALA A 226 11.55 15.31 -14.14
N ALA A 227 11.43 16.14 -13.09
CA ALA A 227 10.52 17.28 -13.11
C ALA A 227 10.99 18.30 -14.17
N PRO A 228 10.09 18.82 -15.03
CA PRO A 228 10.42 19.98 -15.86
C PRO A 228 10.70 21.19 -14.97
N ALA A 229 11.59 22.10 -15.44
CA ALA A 229 11.91 23.33 -14.72
C ALA A 229 10.61 24.14 -14.48
N ALA A 230 10.31 24.43 -13.21
CA ALA A 230 9.11 25.15 -12.83
C ALA A 230 9.17 26.59 -13.31
N GLY A 231 8.21 26.98 -14.16
CA GLY A 231 7.88 28.38 -14.43
C GLY A 231 7.12 28.98 -13.24
N ALA A 232 7.17 30.33 -13.10
CA ALA A 232 6.38 31.02 -12.08
C ALA A 232 4.88 30.80 -12.31
N MET A 233 4.21 30.12 -11.37
CA MET A 233 2.76 29.87 -11.39
C MET A 233 2.06 30.80 -10.38
N ALA A 234 0.84 31.25 -10.72
CA ALA A 234 0.04 32.14 -9.85
C ALA A 234 -0.72 31.39 -8.75
N SER A 235 -0.84 30.07 -8.83
CA SER A 235 -1.49 29.19 -7.85
C SER A 235 -0.52 28.13 -7.35
N THR A 236 -0.90 27.41 -6.29
CA THR A 236 -0.13 26.28 -5.75
C THR A 236 0.15 25.25 -6.87
N PRO A 237 1.44 25.01 -7.27
CA PRO A 237 1.75 24.14 -8.38
C PRO A 237 1.57 22.66 -7.98
N ILE A 238 0.77 21.93 -8.76
CA ILE A 238 0.62 20.47 -8.65
C ILE A 238 1.29 19.81 -9.85
N LEU A 239 2.33 19.02 -9.61
CA LEU A 239 3.07 18.30 -10.64
C LEU A 239 2.63 16.83 -10.62
N PRO A 240 1.92 16.36 -11.65
CA PRO A 240 1.26 15.04 -11.58
C PRO A 240 2.23 13.85 -11.60
N GLY A 241 3.44 13.99 -12.16
CA GLY A 241 4.34 12.85 -12.32
C GLY A 241 3.76 11.78 -13.25
N SER A 242 4.15 10.52 -13.06
CA SER A 242 3.57 9.36 -13.76
C SER A 242 3.40 8.18 -12.82
N PHE A 243 2.49 7.29 -13.22
CA PHE A 243 2.21 6.02 -12.55
C PHE A 243 2.49 4.88 -13.52
N GLN A 244 2.79 3.70 -13.00
CA GLN A 244 2.88 2.47 -13.78
C GLN A 244 1.96 1.41 -13.19
N VAL A 245 1.33 0.66 -14.10
CA VAL A 245 0.66 -0.59 -13.78
C VAL A 245 1.52 -1.70 -14.38
N GLU A 246 1.95 -2.61 -13.52
CA GLU A 246 2.75 -3.77 -13.87
C GLU A 246 1.94 -5.03 -13.65
N VAL A 247 2.01 -5.95 -14.60
CA VAL A 247 1.39 -7.28 -14.52
C VAL A 247 2.44 -8.31 -14.87
N ASP A 248 2.55 -9.31 -13.99
CA ASP A 248 3.43 -10.46 -14.16
C ASP A 248 2.62 -11.72 -14.34
N VAL A 249 3.02 -12.53 -15.29
CA VAL A 249 2.40 -13.83 -15.59
C VAL A 249 3.46 -14.92 -15.71
N ASP A 250 3.16 -16.09 -15.15
CA ASP A 250 3.89 -17.32 -15.40
C ASP A 250 3.07 -18.19 -16.35
N ILE A 251 3.66 -18.57 -17.47
CA ILE A 251 3.00 -19.40 -18.48
C ILE A 251 3.85 -20.62 -18.76
N THR A 252 3.21 -21.78 -18.68
CA THR A 252 3.80 -23.06 -19.08
C THR A 252 3.20 -23.47 -20.43
N TYR A 253 4.06 -23.72 -21.41
CA TYR A 253 3.69 -24.18 -22.74
C TYR A 253 4.12 -25.63 -22.94
N ALA A 254 3.30 -26.42 -23.68
CA ALA A 254 3.74 -27.70 -24.23
C ALA A 254 4.86 -27.50 -25.24
N ILE A 255 5.69 -28.53 -25.45
CA ILE A 255 6.70 -28.57 -26.52
C ILE A 255 6.64 -29.95 -27.22
N ASP A 256 6.87 -29.94 -28.55
CA ASP A 256 6.93 -31.13 -29.44
C ASP A 256 8.32 -31.19 -30.10
#